data_955e9573c90ade1f2a7145d99f925378
#
_entry.id   955e9573c90ade1f2a7145d99f925378
#
_cell.length_a   1.000
_cell.length_b   1.000
_cell.length_c   1.000
_cell.angle_alpha   90.00
_cell.angle_beta   90.00
_cell.angle_gamma   90.00
#
_symmetry.space_group_name_H-M   'P 1'
#
loop_
_entity.id
_entity.type
_entity.pdbx_description
1 polymer ?
#
loop_
_entity_poly.entity_id
_entity_poly.type
_entity_poly.pdbx_seq_one_letter_code
_entity_poly.pdbx_strand_id
1 'polypeptide(L)'
;MKKLILTMAVSALMSTSALAANIGVSMAQFDDNFLTVLRNGMQDYAKTLDGVTLQVEDAQNDVAKQQSQIQNFIASKVDAIIVNPVDTDATAAMSKLATAAGIPLVYVNREPVNVNELPAKQAFVASNEVESGTLETKEVCKLLKGKGKIVVMMGELSNQAARQRTKDIHDVIATDECKGLTIVEEQTANWSRTQGADLMTNWLSAGLEFDAVISNNDEMAIGAIQALKAAGRKMDSVVIAGVDATQDALAAMAAGDLDVTVFQNAAGQGKGSVDAALKLAKGEKVEAKVYIPFELVTPDNLSKYQSKN
;
A
#
# COMPACT_ATOMS: atom_id res chain seq x y z
N MET A 1 -44.17 40.97 -53.74
CA MET A 1 -44.07 39.56 -53.32
C MET A 1 -42.73 39.38 -52.64
N LYS A 2 -42.66 39.48 -51.27
CA LYS A 2 -41.43 39.31 -50.47
C LYS A 2 -41.34 37.85 -50.08
N LYS A 3 -40.32 37.14 -50.52
CA LYS A 3 -40.01 35.76 -50.10
C LYS A 3 -39.29 35.83 -48.77
N LEU A 4 -39.91 35.29 -47.73
CA LEU A 4 -39.31 35.08 -46.41
C LEU A 4 -38.49 33.78 -46.45
N ILE A 5 -37.18 33.84 -46.31
CA ILE A 5 -36.28 32.71 -46.19
C ILE A 5 -36.18 32.39 -44.65
N LEU A 6 -36.78 31.29 -44.27
CA LEU A 6 -36.70 30.77 -42.91
C LEU A 6 -35.44 29.91 -42.77
N THR A 7 -34.42 30.44 -42.13
CA THR A 7 -33.16 29.72 -41.85
C THR A 7 -33.34 28.89 -40.57
N MET A 8 -33.52 27.57 -40.73
CA MET A 8 -33.52 26.63 -39.59
C MET A 8 -32.08 26.42 -39.13
N ALA A 9 -31.74 26.96 -37.95
CA ALA A 9 -30.50 26.63 -37.24
C ALA A 9 -30.65 25.26 -36.56
N VAL A 10 -30.02 24.25 -37.09
CA VAL A 10 -29.90 22.93 -36.45
C VAL A 10 -28.80 23.03 -35.41
N SER A 11 -29.19 23.19 -34.15
CA SER A 11 -28.27 23.08 -33.02
C SER A 11 -27.95 21.59 -32.82
N ALA A 12 -26.79 21.15 -33.26
CA ALA A 12 -26.24 19.84 -32.94
C ALA A 12 -25.86 19.84 -31.43
N LEU A 13 -26.72 19.24 -30.61
CA LEU A 13 -26.38 18.84 -29.25
C LEU A 13 -25.32 17.75 -29.37
N MET A 14 -24.05 18.12 -29.18
CA MET A 14 -22.99 17.15 -28.94
C MET A 14 -23.22 16.56 -27.54
N SER A 15 -23.93 15.46 -27.46
CA SER A 15 -23.97 14.60 -26.28
C SER A 15 -22.55 14.07 -26.12
N THR A 16 -21.82 14.60 -25.14
CA THR A 16 -20.61 13.94 -24.64
C THR A 16 -21.06 12.66 -23.97
N SER A 17 -21.09 11.56 -24.72
CA SER A 17 -21.23 10.23 -24.14
C SER A 17 -20.09 10.06 -23.16
N ALA A 18 -20.38 9.96 -21.87
CA ALA A 18 -19.40 9.48 -20.90
C ALA A 18 -18.93 8.11 -21.45
N LEU A 19 -17.66 7.99 -21.79
CA LEU A 19 -17.12 6.73 -22.28
C LEU A 19 -17.20 5.74 -21.13
N ALA A 20 -18.02 4.72 -21.27
CA ALA A 20 -18.03 3.60 -20.34
C ALA A 20 -16.61 3.00 -20.32
N ALA A 21 -16.02 2.82 -19.15
CA ALA A 21 -14.70 2.24 -19.00
C ALA A 21 -14.78 0.98 -18.14
N ASN A 22 -14.24 -0.12 -18.66
CA ASN A 22 -14.12 -1.38 -17.96
C ASN A 22 -12.64 -1.58 -17.56
N ILE A 23 -12.34 -1.59 -16.26
CA ILE A 23 -10.99 -1.71 -15.72
C ILE A 23 -10.85 -3.06 -15.02
N GLY A 24 -9.87 -3.86 -15.45
CA GLY A 24 -9.47 -5.07 -14.74
C GLY A 24 -8.58 -4.71 -13.55
N VAL A 25 -8.85 -5.25 -12.38
CA VAL A 25 -8.06 -5.03 -11.16
C VAL A 25 -7.61 -6.39 -10.61
N SER A 26 -6.30 -6.63 -10.56
CA SER A 26 -5.72 -7.80 -9.92
C SER A 26 -5.06 -7.40 -8.61
N MET A 27 -5.63 -7.87 -7.51
CA MET A 27 -5.09 -7.68 -6.15
C MET A 27 -4.23 -8.88 -5.76
N ALA A 28 -3.15 -8.64 -5.01
CA ALA A 28 -2.28 -9.71 -4.52
C ALA A 28 -3.07 -10.72 -3.67
N GLN A 29 -3.90 -10.22 -2.76
CA GLN A 29 -4.79 -11.04 -1.93
C GLN A 29 -5.94 -10.19 -1.36
N PHE A 30 -7.03 -10.85 -0.93
CA PHE A 30 -8.22 -10.17 -0.41
C PHE A 30 -8.29 -10.10 1.11
N ASP A 31 -7.57 -10.96 1.80
CA ASP A 31 -7.62 -11.14 3.26
C ASP A 31 -6.54 -10.36 4.04
N ASP A 32 -5.79 -9.49 3.37
CA ASP A 32 -4.94 -8.47 3.99
C ASP A 32 -5.79 -7.23 4.34
N ASN A 33 -5.69 -6.73 5.57
CA ASN A 33 -6.50 -5.62 6.05
C ASN A 33 -6.24 -4.33 5.26
N PHE A 34 -4.98 -3.97 5.04
CA PHE A 34 -4.66 -2.76 4.27
C PHE A 34 -5.12 -2.89 2.82
N LEU A 35 -4.87 -4.03 2.17
CA LEU A 35 -5.31 -4.27 0.78
C LEU A 35 -6.84 -4.32 0.66
N THR A 36 -7.54 -4.72 1.72
CA THR A 36 -9.01 -4.65 1.77
C THR A 36 -9.49 -3.21 1.75
N VAL A 37 -8.88 -2.31 2.54
CA VAL A 37 -9.21 -0.88 2.52
C VAL A 37 -8.89 -0.26 1.16
N LEU A 38 -7.73 -0.57 0.58
CA LEU A 38 -7.32 -0.11 -0.75
C LEU A 38 -8.31 -0.56 -1.83
N ARG A 39 -8.69 -1.84 -1.85
CA ARG A 39 -9.66 -2.41 -2.78
C ARG A 39 -11.03 -1.76 -2.65
N ASN A 40 -11.53 -1.62 -1.42
CA ASN A 40 -12.81 -0.97 -1.16
C ASN A 40 -12.77 0.50 -1.59
N GLY A 41 -11.68 1.21 -1.31
CA GLY A 41 -11.49 2.60 -1.75
C GLY A 41 -11.53 2.75 -3.28
N MET A 42 -10.93 1.84 -4.04
CA MET A 42 -11.04 1.82 -5.50
C MET A 42 -12.49 1.60 -5.96
N GLN A 43 -13.17 0.59 -5.37
CA GLN A 43 -14.54 0.24 -5.73
C GLN A 43 -15.54 1.35 -5.39
N ASP A 44 -15.41 1.96 -4.21
CA ASP A 44 -16.30 3.04 -3.77
C ASP A 44 -16.08 4.30 -4.60
N TYR A 45 -14.84 4.62 -4.93
CA TYR A 45 -14.56 5.72 -5.85
C TYR A 45 -15.13 5.47 -7.24
N ALA A 46 -14.94 4.27 -7.80
CA ALA A 46 -15.49 3.93 -9.12
C ALA A 46 -17.03 4.05 -9.19
N LYS A 47 -17.74 3.71 -8.11
CA LYS A 47 -19.21 3.89 -8.01
C LYS A 47 -19.65 5.36 -8.11
N THR A 48 -18.76 6.32 -7.80
CA THR A 48 -19.06 7.74 -7.95
C THR A 48 -18.87 8.27 -9.36
N LEU A 49 -18.34 7.44 -10.27
CA LEU A 49 -18.01 7.81 -11.64
C LEU A 49 -19.01 7.18 -12.63
N ASP A 50 -19.58 8.00 -13.49
CA ASP A 50 -20.53 7.52 -14.48
C ASP A 50 -19.86 6.61 -15.53
N GLY A 51 -20.42 5.40 -15.72
CA GLY A 51 -19.98 4.46 -16.73
C GLY A 51 -18.67 3.73 -16.41
N VAL A 52 -18.10 3.83 -15.21
CA VAL A 52 -16.89 3.12 -14.80
C VAL A 52 -17.25 1.82 -14.08
N THR A 53 -16.68 0.71 -14.52
CA THR A 53 -16.79 -0.59 -13.87
C THR A 53 -15.42 -1.16 -13.54
N LEU A 54 -15.27 -1.76 -12.34
CA LEU A 54 -14.09 -2.48 -11.94
C LEU A 54 -14.39 -3.99 -11.87
N GLN A 55 -13.63 -4.78 -12.61
CA GLN A 55 -13.59 -6.23 -12.47
C GLN A 55 -12.43 -6.58 -11.56
N VAL A 56 -12.72 -6.90 -10.28
CA VAL A 56 -11.69 -7.09 -9.26
C VAL A 56 -11.48 -8.58 -8.98
N GLU A 57 -10.25 -9.04 -9.12
CA GLU A 57 -9.86 -10.44 -8.94
C GLU A 57 -8.79 -10.61 -7.87
N ASP A 58 -8.90 -11.70 -7.12
CA ASP A 58 -7.97 -12.12 -6.06
C ASP A 58 -6.91 -13.06 -6.64
N ALA A 59 -5.64 -12.66 -6.59
CA ALA A 59 -4.53 -13.52 -6.99
C ALA A 59 -4.19 -14.58 -5.93
N GLN A 60 -4.70 -14.44 -4.70
CA GLN A 60 -4.46 -15.37 -3.59
C GLN A 60 -2.96 -15.58 -3.31
N ASN A 61 -2.21 -14.50 -3.42
CA ASN A 61 -0.75 -14.47 -3.26
C ASN A 61 0.00 -15.45 -4.21
N ASP A 62 -0.59 -15.76 -5.38
CA ASP A 62 -0.02 -16.63 -6.41
C ASP A 62 0.32 -15.82 -7.67
N VAL A 63 1.62 -15.74 -7.99
CA VAL A 63 2.16 -15.01 -9.15
C VAL A 63 1.63 -15.57 -10.48
N ALA A 64 1.51 -16.88 -10.61
CA ALA A 64 1.03 -17.51 -11.83
C ALA A 64 -0.46 -17.22 -12.06
N LYS A 65 -1.25 -17.25 -10.98
CA LYS A 65 -2.65 -16.85 -11.01
C LYS A 65 -2.78 -15.37 -11.40
N GLN A 66 -1.96 -14.49 -10.81
CA GLN A 66 -1.97 -13.07 -11.16
C GLN A 66 -1.65 -12.83 -12.63
N GLN A 67 -0.64 -13.50 -13.18
CA GLN A 67 -0.33 -13.43 -14.61
C GLN A 67 -1.49 -13.91 -15.48
N SER A 68 -2.15 -14.99 -15.08
CA SER A 68 -3.34 -15.51 -15.80
C SER A 68 -4.50 -14.52 -15.77
N GLN A 69 -4.73 -13.81 -14.65
CA GLN A 69 -5.73 -12.75 -14.55
C GLN A 69 -5.43 -11.60 -15.53
N ILE A 70 -4.17 -11.15 -15.59
CA ILE A 70 -3.76 -10.10 -16.53
C ILE A 70 -3.99 -10.56 -17.98
N GLN A 71 -3.67 -11.81 -18.34
CA GLN A 71 -3.95 -12.36 -19.66
C GLN A 71 -5.44 -12.41 -19.98
N ASN A 72 -6.28 -12.76 -19.00
CA ASN A 72 -7.74 -12.77 -19.13
C ASN A 72 -8.30 -11.35 -19.35
N PHE A 73 -7.82 -10.35 -18.63
CA PHE A 73 -8.18 -8.95 -18.85
C PHE A 73 -7.78 -8.48 -20.25
N ILE A 74 -6.59 -8.85 -20.72
CA ILE A 74 -6.14 -8.56 -22.08
C ILE A 74 -7.06 -9.23 -23.11
N ALA A 75 -7.40 -10.50 -22.93
CA ALA A 75 -8.29 -11.24 -23.83
C ALA A 75 -9.71 -10.65 -23.86
N SER A 76 -10.18 -10.17 -22.71
CA SER A 76 -11.49 -9.50 -22.57
C SER A 76 -11.48 -8.05 -23.05
N LYS A 77 -10.31 -7.53 -23.48
CA LYS A 77 -10.14 -6.16 -24.00
C LYS A 77 -10.64 -5.09 -23.04
N VAL A 78 -10.27 -5.20 -21.76
CA VAL A 78 -10.51 -4.13 -20.80
C VAL A 78 -9.82 -2.83 -21.25
N ASP A 79 -10.34 -1.68 -20.83
CA ASP A 79 -9.79 -0.37 -21.23
C ASP A 79 -8.48 -0.02 -20.51
N ALA A 80 -8.28 -0.56 -19.31
CA ALA A 80 -7.04 -0.47 -18.55
C ALA A 80 -6.94 -1.61 -17.51
N ILE A 81 -5.74 -1.84 -17.00
CA ILE A 81 -5.48 -2.82 -15.94
C ILE A 81 -4.84 -2.10 -14.76
N ILE A 82 -5.30 -2.41 -13.53
CA ILE A 82 -4.66 -2.03 -12.28
C ILE A 82 -4.12 -3.30 -11.62
N VAL A 83 -2.88 -3.27 -11.15
CA VAL A 83 -2.24 -4.41 -10.48
C VAL A 83 -1.65 -3.99 -9.15
N ASN A 84 -2.07 -4.66 -8.07
CA ASN A 84 -1.31 -4.71 -6.83
C ASN A 84 -0.46 -6.00 -6.88
N PRO A 85 0.86 -5.92 -7.13
CA PRO A 85 1.66 -7.10 -7.41
C PRO A 85 1.75 -8.08 -6.24
N VAL A 86 1.66 -9.38 -6.52
CA VAL A 86 2.03 -10.45 -5.57
C VAL A 86 3.52 -10.40 -5.31
N ASP A 87 4.31 -10.41 -6.38
CA ASP A 87 5.76 -10.33 -6.36
C ASP A 87 6.22 -9.15 -7.22
N THR A 88 6.96 -8.22 -6.62
CA THR A 88 7.42 -7.02 -7.31
C THR A 88 8.49 -7.32 -8.36
N ASP A 89 9.23 -8.41 -8.23
CA ASP A 89 10.25 -8.81 -9.20
C ASP A 89 9.64 -9.43 -10.47
N ALA A 90 8.38 -9.93 -10.39
CA ALA A 90 7.64 -10.44 -11.54
C ALA A 90 7.01 -9.35 -12.44
N THR A 91 7.03 -8.09 -12.02
CA THR A 91 6.28 -6.99 -12.67
C THR A 91 6.80 -6.62 -14.06
N ALA A 92 8.09 -6.84 -14.35
CA ALA A 92 8.64 -6.59 -15.69
C ALA A 92 7.95 -7.44 -16.77
N ALA A 93 7.56 -8.68 -16.45
CA ALA A 93 6.80 -9.55 -17.35
C ALA A 93 5.37 -9.04 -17.57
N MET A 94 4.72 -8.57 -16.50
CA MET A 94 3.36 -7.96 -16.56
C MET A 94 3.36 -6.69 -17.42
N SER A 95 4.39 -5.83 -17.25
CA SER A 95 4.59 -4.64 -18.09
C SER A 95 4.71 -4.98 -19.57
N LYS A 96 5.46 -6.04 -19.92
CA LYS A 96 5.62 -6.50 -21.30
C LYS A 96 4.31 -7.03 -21.89
N LEU A 97 3.54 -7.81 -21.13
CA LEU A 97 2.23 -8.33 -21.57
C LEU A 97 1.26 -7.20 -21.91
N ALA A 98 1.11 -6.23 -21.00
CA ALA A 98 0.23 -5.07 -21.22
C ALA A 98 0.71 -4.21 -22.39
N THR A 99 2.02 -3.97 -22.52
CA THR A 99 2.58 -3.21 -23.65
C THR A 99 2.33 -3.89 -24.97
N ALA A 100 2.55 -5.21 -25.07
CA ALA A 100 2.32 -5.98 -26.31
C ALA A 100 0.85 -5.96 -26.73
N ALA A 101 -0.07 -5.92 -25.76
CA ALA A 101 -1.52 -5.81 -26.01
C ALA A 101 -1.98 -4.36 -26.27
N GLY A 102 -1.14 -3.36 -26.03
CA GLY A 102 -1.49 -1.94 -26.14
C GLY A 102 -2.44 -1.43 -25.04
N ILE A 103 -2.66 -2.22 -23.98
CA ILE A 103 -3.56 -1.90 -22.87
C ILE A 103 -2.78 -1.13 -21.79
N PRO A 104 -3.30 0.00 -21.28
CA PRO A 104 -2.73 0.72 -20.16
C PRO A 104 -2.63 -0.12 -18.88
N LEU A 105 -1.54 0.05 -18.13
CA LEU A 105 -1.30 -0.66 -16.88
C LEU A 105 -0.91 0.33 -15.76
N VAL A 106 -1.59 0.23 -14.64
CA VAL A 106 -1.26 0.99 -13.42
C VAL A 106 -0.88 0.02 -12.32
N TYR A 107 0.33 0.14 -11.81
CA TYR A 107 0.71 -0.52 -10.57
C TYR A 107 0.23 0.31 -9.39
N VAL A 108 -0.32 -0.35 -8.37
CA VAL A 108 -0.79 0.33 -7.16
C VAL A 108 -0.15 -0.26 -5.92
N ASN A 109 0.23 0.60 -4.99
CA ASN A 109 0.78 0.28 -3.66
C ASN A 109 2.18 -0.36 -3.68
N ARG A 110 2.37 -1.51 -4.32
CA ARG A 110 3.65 -2.24 -4.36
C ARG A 110 4.46 -1.82 -5.59
N GLU A 111 5.68 -1.32 -5.36
CA GLU A 111 6.54 -0.76 -6.40
C GLU A 111 7.03 -1.82 -7.39
N PRO A 112 6.81 -1.63 -8.70
CA PRO A 112 7.32 -2.56 -9.71
C PRO A 112 8.85 -2.44 -9.86
N VAL A 113 9.52 -3.56 -10.14
CA VAL A 113 10.99 -3.61 -10.31
C VAL A 113 11.51 -2.65 -11.38
N ASN A 114 10.68 -2.37 -12.38
CA ASN A 114 11.00 -1.47 -13.51
C ASN A 114 10.42 -0.06 -13.36
N VAL A 115 10.16 0.40 -12.13
CA VAL A 115 9.49 1.71 -11.86
C VAL A 115 10.20 2.91 -12.49
N ASN A 116 11.51 2.85 -12.68
CA ASN A 116 12.30 3.92 -13.30
C ASN A 116 12.27 3.89 -14.84
N GLU A 117 11.75 2.82 -15.43
CA GLU A 117 11.72 2.56 -16.87
C GLU A 117 10.34 2.07 -17.32
N LEU A 118 9.27 2.59 -16.69
CA LEU A 118 7.91 2.20 -17.05
C LEU A 118 7.63 2.57 -18.51
N PRO A 119 7.10 1.64 -19.32
CA PRO A 119 6.68 1.93 -20.69
C PRO A 119 5.64 3.05 -20.75
N ALA A 120 5.53 3.68 -21.91
CA ALA A 120 4.40 4.57 -22.19
C ALA A 120 3.06 3.87 -21.91
N LYS A 121 2.07 4.58 -21.41
CA LYS A 121 0.78 4.07 -20.93
C LYS A 121 0.88 3.20 -19.67
N GLN A 122 1.97 3.32 -18.90
CA GLN A 122 2.06 2.69 -17.59
C GLN A 122 2.39 3.73 -16.51
N ALA A 123 1.87 3.51 -15.30
CA ALA A 123 2.10 4.36 -14.15
C ALA A 123 2.18 3.54 -12.86
N PHE A 124 2.77 4.14 -11.84
CA PHE A 124 2.80 3.61 -10.48
C PHE A 124 2.17 4.63 -9.55
N VAL A 125 1.16 4.21 -8.78
CA VAL A 125 0.44 5.04 -7.80
C VAL A 125 0.58 4.41 -6.42
N ALA A 126 1.32 5.06 -5.53
CA ALA A 126 1.59 4.54 -4.19
C ALA A 126 2.16 5.63 -3.28
N SER A 127 2.58 5.26 -2.09
CA SER A 127 3.44 6.10 -1.25
C SER A 127 4.92 5.81 -1.57
N ASN A 128 5.80 6.74 -1.20
CA ASN A 128 7.25 6.58 -1.39
C ASN A 128 7.83 5.77 -0.22
N GLU A 129 8.17 4.52 -0.44
CA GLU A 129 8.59 3.60 0.63
C GLU A 129 9.84 4.02 1.39
N VAL A 130 10.68 4.89 0.85
CA VAL A 130 11.84 5.46 1.56
C VAL A 130 11.42 6.29 2.78
N GLU A 131 10.16 6.70 2.86
CA GLU A 131 9.65 7.56 3.94
C GLU A 131 9.14 6.76 5.14
N SER A 132 8.48 5.60 4.91
CA SER A 132 7.72 4.89 5.96
C SER A 132 8.61 4.35 7.07
N GLY A 133 9.58 3.50 6.76
CA GLY A 133 10.52 2.96 7.73
C GLY A 133 11.40 4.05 8.38
N THR A 134 11.70 5.12 7.62
CA THR A 134 12.42 6.29 8.14
C THR A 134 11.61 7.04 9.19
N LEU A 135 10.33 7.35 8.94
CA LEU A 135 9.45 8.06 9.89
C LEU A 135 9.25 7.23 11.16
N GLU A 136 8.92 5.95 10.98
CA GLU A 136 8.72 5.00 12.07
C GLU A 136 9.95 4.89 12.97
N THR A 137 11.11 4.60 12.38
CA THR A 137 12.34 4.35 13.14
C THR A 137 12.88 5.59 13.83
N LYS A 138 12.76 6.78 13.22
CA LYS A 138 13.13 8.05 13.86
C LYS A 138 12.30 8.31 15.11
N GLU A 139 11.00 8.04 15.09
CA GLU A 139 10.15 8.23 16.27
C GLU A 139 10.48 7.20 17.35
N VAL A 140 10.70 5.91 17.00
CA VAL A 140 11.19 4.89 17.96
C VAL A 140 12.53 5.31 18.57
N CYS A 141 13.47 5.79 17.78
CA CYS A 141 14.76 6.29 18.24
C CYS A 141 14.60 7.43 19.27
N LYS A 142 13.71 8.36 18.99
CA LYS A 142 13.38 9.48 19.91
C LYS A 142 12.77 8.97 21.23
N LEU A 143 11.81 8.03 21.17
CA LEU A 143 11.17 7.43 22.35
C LEU A 143 12.20 6.69 23.21
N LEU A 144 13.13 5.98 22.60
CA LEU A 144 14.23 5.27 23.28
C LEU A 144 15.43 6.17 23.61
N LYS A 145 15.36 7.47 23.32
CA LYS A 145 16.45 8.44 23.57
C LYS A 145 17.78 8.02 22.94
N GLY A 146 17.70 7.48 21.72
CA GLY A 146 18.84 7.13 20.88
C GLY A 146 19.59 5.85 21.25
N LYS A 147 19.09 5.01 22.16
CA LYS A 147 19.75 3.76 22.58
C LYS A 147 18.76 2.69 23.00
N GLY A 148 19.08 1.45 22.74
CA GLY A 148 18.26 0.30 23.12
C GLY A 148 18.44 -0.88 22.18
N LYS A 149 17.85 -2.00 22.55
CA LYS A 149 17.78 -3.22 21.73
C LYS A 149 16.45 -3.24 20.99
N ILE A 150 16.48 -3.46 19.69
CA ILE A 150 15.27 -3.51 18.88
C ILE A 150 15.16 -4.85 18.15
N VAL A 151 13.95 -5.33 17.97
CA VAL A 151 13.65 -6.45 17.08
C VAL A 151 12.86 -5.94 15.88
N VAL A 152 13.08 -6.54 14.71
CA VAL A 152 12.47 -6.12 13.46
C VAL A 152 11.62 -7.25 12.89
N MET A 153 10.33 -6.96 12.61
CA MET A 153 9.43 -7.86 11.90
C MET A 153 9.28 -7.41 10.46
N MET A 154 9.80 -8.24 9.53
CA MET A 154 9.78 -7.92 8.10
C MET A 154 8.52 -8.47 7.42
N GLY A 155 8.03 -7.74 6.42
CA GLY A 155 7.04 -8.25 5.48
C GLY A 155 7.60 -9.33 4.55
N GLU A 156 6.83 -9.70 3.52
CA GLU A 156 7.28 -10.65 2.50
C GLU A 156 8.44 -10.09 1.69
N LEU A 157 9.55 -10.83 1.62
CA LEU A 157 10.77 -10.40 0.95
C LEU A 157 10.65 -10.30 -0.57
N SER A 158 9.64 -10.92 -1.19
CA SER A 158 9.25 -10.73 -2.59
C SER A 158 8.72 -9.32 -2.88
N ASN A 159 8.44 -8.54 -1.83
CA ASN A 159 7.92 -7.18 -1.94
C ASN A 159 9.02 -6.14 -1.73
N GLN A 160 9.14 -5.20 -2.66
CA GLN A 160 10.06 -4.08 -2.54
C GLN A 160 9.84 -3.29 -1.24
N ALA A 161 8.57 -3.06 -0.85
CA ALA A 161 8.22 -2.33 0.37
C ALA A 161 8.84 -2.96 1.63
N ALA A 162 8.79 -4.29 1.80
CA ALA A 162 9.41 -4.96 2.95
C ALA A 162 10.92 -4.74 2.99
N ARG A 163 11.58 -4.90 1.85
CA ARG A 163 13.03 -4.68 1.71
C ARG A 163 13.41 -3.23 1.99
N GLN A 164 12.62 -2.28 1.49
CA GLN A 164 12.91 -0.85 1.67
C GLN A 164 12.65 -0.39 3.10
N ARG A 165 11.51 -0.72 3.71
CA ARG A 165 11.21 -0.38 5.11
C ARG A 165 12.27 -0.92 6.06
N THR A 166 12.72 -2.16 5.85
CA THR A 166 13.82 -2.75 6.63
C THR A 166 15.13 -2.01 6.40
N LYS A 167 15.46 -1.68 5.14
CA LYS A 167 16.66 -0.88 4.83
C LYS A 167 16.62 0.48 5.51
N ASP A 168 15.47 1.15 5.53
CA ASP A 168 15.31 2.46 6.18
C ASP A 168 15.57 2.38 7.69
N ILE A 169 15.17 1.27 8.35
CA ILE A 169 15.51 1.02 9.76
C ILE A 169 17.02 1.00 9.92
N HIS A 170 17.73 0.24 9.11
CA HIS A 170 19.20 0.18 9.14
C HIS A 170 19.84 1.54 8.85
N ASP A 171 19.33 2.29 7.88
CA ASP A 171 19.85 3.62 7.55
C ASP A 171 19.68 4.61 8.72
N VAL A 172 18.52 4.59 9.40
CA VAL A 172 18.24 5.47 10.53
C VAL A 172 19.13 5.12 11.75
N ILE A 173 19.26 3.84 12.09
CA ILE A 173 20.10 3.46 13.25
C ILE A 173 21.60 3.70 12.99
N ALA A 174 22.02 3.86 11.75
CA ALA A 174 23.39 4.24 11.41
C ALA A 174 23.68 5.73 11.61
N THR A 175 22.66 6.57 11.84
CA THR A 175 22.85 8.01 12.07
C THR A 175 23.42 8.27 13.46
N ASP A 176 24.10 9.41 13.63
CA ASP A 176 24.70 9.80 14.92
C ASP A 176 23.69 9.87 16.07
N GLU A 177 22.45 10.23 15.78
CA GLU A 177 21.37 10.36 16.76
C GLU A 177 20.88 8.99 17.26
N CYS A 178 20.91 7.95 16.39
CA CYS A 178 20.30 6.64 16.63
C CYS A 178 21.30 5.48 16.74
N LYS A 179 22.60 5.73 16.62
CA LYS A 179 23.66 4.70 16.65
C LYS A 179 23.79 3.89 17.94
N GLY A 180 23.09 4.29 18.98
CA GLY A 180 22.97 3.51 20.20
C GLY A 180 21.86 2.46 20.17
N LEU A 181 21.06 2.41 19.09
CA LEU A 181 20.11 1.33 18.85
C LEU A 181 20.84 0.13 18.24
N THR A 182 20.46 -1.06 18.67
CA THR A 182 21.04 -2.32 18.15
C THR A 182 19.91 -3.27 17.77
N ILE A 183 19.87 -3.73 16.52
CA ILE A 183 18.98 -4.82 16.10
C ILE A 183 19.53 -6.11 16.71
N VAL A 184 18.73 -6.77 17.54
CA VAL A 184 19.08 -8.04 18.17
C VAL A 184 18.49 -9.24 17.47
N GLU A 185 17.37 -9.05 16.75
CA GLU A 185 16.76 -10.04 15.86
C GLU A 185 16.00 -9.33 14.74
N GLU A 186 16.01 -9.95 13.55
CA GLU A 186 15.32 -9.48 12.37
C GLU A 186 14.80 -10.69 11.58
N GLN A 187 13.48 -10.87 11.49
CA GLN A 187 12.87 -12.00 10.79
C GLN A 187 11.59 -11.60 10.08
N THR A 188 11.24 -12.34 9.01
CA THR A 188 9.98 -12.14 8.29
C THR A 188 8.80 -12.76 9.04
N ALA A 189 7.69 -12.03 9.08
CA ALA A 189 6.38 -12.50 9.50
C ALA A 189 5.31 -12.24 8.39
N ASN A 190 5.77 -11.97 7.17
CA ASN A 190 5.00 -12.00 5.92
C ASN A 190 3.69 -11.18 5.95
N TRP A 191 3.71 -9.98 6.53
CA TRP A 191 2.55 -9.08 6.69
C TRP A 191 1.44 -9.65 7.59
N SER A 192 1.63 -10.82 8.20
CA SER A 192 0.60 -11.60 8.87
C SER A 192 0.58 -11.35 10.38
N ARG A 193 -0.59 -11.00 10.93
CA ARG A 193 -0.82 -10.88 12.38
C ARG A 193 -0.49 -12.18 13.11
N THR A 194 -0.94 -13.31 12.57
CA THR A 194 -0.67 -14.63 13.17
C THR A 194 0.82 -14.95 13.19
N GLN A 195 1.52 -14.75 12.07
CA GLN A 195 2.95 -15.00 12.01
C GLN A 195 3.74 -14.01 12.89
N GLY A 196 3.28 -12.74 13.00
CA GLY A 196 3.83 -11.77 13.94
C GLY A 196 3.70 -12.23 15.40
N ALA A 197 2.54 -12.77 15.77
CA ALA A 197 2.32 -13.33 17.10
C ALA A 197 3.18 -14.58 17.37
N ASP A 198 3.27 -15.49 16.40
CA ASP A 198 4.10 -16.68 16.49
C ASP A 198 5.59 -16.34 16.65
N LEU A 199 6.08 -15.40 15.83
CA LEU A 199 7.46 -14.92 15.87
C LEU A 199 7.79 -14.29 17.22
N MET A 200 6.92 -13.40 17.72
CA MET A 200 7.10 -12.78 19.03
C MET A 200 7.08 -13.82 20.16
N THR A 201 6.17 -14.81 20.09
CA THR A 201 6.12 -15.91 21.05
C THR A 201 7.43 -16.70 21.09
N ASN A 202 8.01 -16.96 19.91
CA ASN A 202 9.30 -17.64 19.79
C ASN A 202 10.44 -16.82 20.41
N TRP A 203 10.51 -15.52 20.16
CA TRP A 203 11.52 -14.63 20.76
C TRP A 203 11.39 -14.55 22.27
N LEU A 204 10.18 -14.43 22.80
CA LEU A 204 9.93 -14.44 24.25
C LEU A 204 10.32 -15.78 24.89
N SER A 205 10.00 -16.90 24.24
CA SER A 205 10.37 -18.24 24.71
C SER A 205 11.88 -18.48 24.71
N ALA A 206 12.60 -17.84 23.78
CA ALA A 206 14.06 -17.86 23.73
C ALA A 206 14.72 -16.95 24.78
N GLY A 207 13.92 -16.20 25.55
CA GLY A 207 14.45 -15.25 26.54
C GLY A 207 15.09 -14.00 25.92
N LEU A 208 14.70 -13.65 24.71
CA LEU A 208 15.24 -12.48 24.02
C LEU A 208 14.83 -11.19 24.74
N GLU A 209 15.80 -10.33 25.02
CA GLU A 209 15.57 -9.03 25.62
C GLU A 209 15.62 -7.93 24.58
N PHE A 210 14.60 -7.08 24.56
CA PHE A 210 14.48 -5.93 23.66
C PHE A 210 13.65 -4.83 24.31
N ASP A 211 13.88 -3.60 23.83
CA ASP A 211 13.22 -2.37 24.28
C ASP A 211 12.16 -1.90 23.29
N ALA A 212 12.25 -2.32 22.03
CA ALA A 212 11.24 -2.00 21.01
C ALA A 212 11.05 -3.10 19.96
N VAL A 213 9.86 -3.10 19.36
CA VAL A 213 9.49 -3.84 18.15
C VAL A 213 9.24 -2.84 17.03
N ILE A 214 9.98 -2.94 15.94
CA ILE A 214 9.73 -2.19 14.71
C ILE A 214 9.19 -3.17 13.67
N SER A 215 7.98 -2.93 13.21
CA SER A 215 7.28 -3.84 12.31
C SER A 215 6.99 -3.18 10.97
N ASN A 216 7.32 -3.85 9.86
CA ASN A 216 7.05 -3.30 8.54
C ASN A 216 5.56 -3.03 8.25
N ASN A 217 4.61 -3.57 9.05
CA ASN A 217 3.21 -3.17 9.03
C ASN A 217 2.52 -3.33 10.40
N ASP A 218 1.32 -2.78 10.51
CA ASP A 218 0.50 -2.82 11.72
C ASP A 218 0.02 -4.23 12.08
N GLU A 219 -0.28 -5.06 11.11
CA GLU A 219 -0.79 -6.40 11.38
C GLU A 219 0.22 -7.26 12.16
N MET A 220 1.48 -7.24 11.75
CA MET A 220 2.54 -7.94 12.49
C MET A 220 2.79 -7.30 13.86
N ALA A 221 2.73 -5.95 13.96
CA ALA A 221 2.84 -5.23 15.23
C ALA A 221 1.72 -5.62 16.21
N ILE A 222 0.48 -5.72 15.74
CA ILE A 222 -0.66 -6.18 16.55
C ILE A 222 -0.47 -7.63 16.98
N GLY A 223 0.05 -8.48 16.11
CA GLY A 223 0.44 -9.85 16.46
C GLY A 223 1.46 -9.88 17.61
N ALA A 224 2.50 -9.04 17.54
CA ALA A 224 3.48 -8.89 18.60
C ALA A 224 2.84 -8.42 19.92
N ILE A 225 1.94 -7.42 19.88
CA ILE A 225 1.19 -6.94 21.04
C ILE A 225 0.40 -8.08 21.70
N GLN A 226 -0.28 -8.90 20.91
CA GLN A 226 -1.06 -10.04 21.43
C GLN A 226 -0.17 -11.05 22.18
N ALA A 227 0.98 -11.40 21.60
CA ALA A 227 1.93 -12.33 22.24
C ALA A 227 2.57 -11.74 23.51
N LEU A 228 2.95 -10.46 23.48
CA LEU A 228 3.50 -9.75 24.66
C LEU A 228 2.50 -9.71 25.80
N LYS A 229 1.24 -9.38 25.54
CA LYS A 229 0.15 -9.38 26.54
C LYS A 229 -0.12 -10.78 27.08
N ALA A 230 -0.15 -11.80 26.21
CA ALA A 230 -0.32 -13.19 26.63
C ALA A 230 0.81 -13.68 27.53
N ALA A 231 2.05 -13.19 27.33
CA ALA A 231 3.21 -13.45 28.19
C ALA A 231 3.23 -12.60 29.47
N GLY A 232 2.22 -11.74 29.68
CA GLY A 232 2.15 -10.85 30.85
C GLY A 232 3.12 -9.67 30.81
N ARG A 233 3.69 -9.35 29.64
CA ARG A 233 4.57 -8.17 29.48
C ARG A 233 3.74 -6.90 29.60
N LYS A 234 4.24 -5.93 30.39
CA LYS A 234 3.61 -4.62 30.48
C LYS A 234 3.88 -3.83 29.20
N MET A 235 2.85 -3.30 28.57
CA MET A 235 2.99 -2.59 27.30
C MET A 235 3.77 -1.28 27.42
N ASP A 236 3.72 -0.61 28.57
CA ASP A 236 4.52 0.58 28.88
C ASP A 236 6.05 0.31 29.04
N SER A 237 6.46 -0.96 28.99
CA SER A 237 7.86 -1.37 29.09
C SER A 237 8.53 -1.67 27.75
N VAL A 238 7.82 -1.53 26.63
CA VAL A 238 8.32 -1.82 25.28
C VAL A 238 7.67 -0.87 24.27
N VAL A 239 8.46 -0.27 23.40
CA VAL A 239 7.96 0.58 22.32
C VAL A 239 7.53 -0.30 21.15
N ILE A 240 6.32 -0.13 20.65
CA ILE A 240 5.80 -0.88 19.50
C ILE A 240 5.51 0.09 18.35
N ALA A 241 6.03 -0.24 17.17
CA ALA A 241 5.85 0.55 15.96
C ALA A 241 5.36 -0.30 14.78
N GLY A 242 4.59 0.33 13.91
CA GLY A 242 4.04 -0.27 12.69
C GLY A 242 3.87 0.74 11.56
N VAL A 243 3.30 0.30 10.48
CA VAL A 243 2.96 1.10 9.29
C VAL A 243 1.57 0.70 8.82
N ASP A 244 0.77 1.63 8.36
CA ASP A 244 -0.52 1.64 7.67
C ASP A 244 -1.54 2.54 8.35
N ALA A 245 -1.50 2.69 9.67
CA ALA A 245 -2.53 3.31 10.51
C ALA A 245 -3.91 2.69 10.25
N THR A 246 -3.98 1.36 10.28
CA THR A 246 -5.23 0.61 10.17
C THR A 246 -6.14 0.91 11.37
N GLN A 247 -7.46 0.70 11.24
CA GLN A 247 -8.40 0.93 12.34
C GLN A 247 -8.03 0.13 13.60
N ASP A 248 -7.57 -1.11 13.45
CA ASP A 248 -7.11 -1.95 14.56
C ASP A 248 -5.86 -1.38 15.23
N ALA A 249 -4.91 -0.85 14.44
CA ALA A 249 -3.69 -0.21 14.97
C ALA A 249 -4.02 1.09 15.69
N LEU A 250 -4.93 1.91 15.14
CA LEU A 250 -5.39 3.14 15.82
C LEU A 250 -6.13 2.81 17.12
N ALA A 251 -6.88 1.71 17.17
CA ALA A 251 -7.50 1.22 18.40
C ALA A 251 -6.44 0.73 19.42
N ALA A 252 -5.41 0.02 18.98
CA ALA A 252 -4.29 -0.40 19.82
C ALA A 252 -3.53 0.81 20.37
N MET A 253 -3.29 1.85 19.54
CA MET A 253 -2.68 3.10 19.97
C MET A 253 -3.54 3.83 21.02
N ALA A 254 -4.86 3.91 20.80
CA ALA A 254 -5.80 4.49 21.76
C ALA A 254 -5.81 3.74 23.11
N ALA A 255 -5.55 2.44 23.08
CA ALA A 255 -5.43 1.60 24.29
C ALA A 255 -4.05 1.72 24.98
N GLY A 256 -3.08 2.40 24.38
CA GLY A 256 -1.70 2.50 24.87
C GLY A 256 -0.84 1.25 24.61
N ASP A 257 -1.23 0.43 23.64
CA ASP A 257 -0.54 -0.80 23.25
C ASP A 257 0.42 -0.60 22.06
N LEU A 258 0.18 0.44 21.24
CA LEU A 258 0.98 0.81 20.07
C LEU A 258 1.43 2.27 20.22
N ASP A 259 2.72 2.55 20.05
CA ASP A 259 3.28 3.89 20.25
C ASP A 259 3.40 4.68 18.94
N VAL A 260 3.68 4.00 17.83
CA VAL A 260 3.97 4.61 16.53
C VAL A 260 3.29 3.83 15.43
N THR A 261 2.67 4.53 14.50
CA THR A 261 2.37 3.98 13.17
C THR A 261 2.58 5.06 12.11
N VAL A 262 2.62 4.68 10.84
CA VAL A 262 2.76 5.60 9.71
C VAL A 262 1.54 5.44 8.83
N PHE A 263 0.73 6.50 8.74
CA PHE A 263 -0.48 6.47 7.92
C PHE A 263 -0.14 6.32 6.44
N GLN A 264 -0.60 5.23 5.86
CA GLN A 264 -0.59 4.95 4.44
C GLN A 264 -2.01 5.18 3.89
N ASN A 265 -2.19 6.18 3.04
CA ASN A 265 -3.51 6.59 2.58
C ASN A 265 -4.06 5.64 1.50
N ALA A 266 -4.69 4.54 1.92
CA ALA A 266 -5.25 3.51 1.04
C ALA A 266 -6.32 4.09 0.09
N ALA A 267 -7.24 4.92 0.59
CA ALA A 267 -8.26 5.56 -0.21
C ALA A 267 -7.66 6.50 -1.27
N GLY A 268 -6.61 7.26 -0.91
CA GLY A 268 -5.87 8.12 -1.83
C GLY A 268 -5.16 7.33 -2.93
N GLN A 269 -4.50 6.23 -2.58
CA GLN A 269 -3.87 5.33 -3.56
C GLN A 269 -4.92 4.69 -4.48
N GLY A 270 -6.03 4.21 -3.92
CA GLY A 270 -7.13 3.62 -4.68
C GLY A 270 -7.73 4.60 -5.68
N LYS A 271 -8.09 5.80 -5.22
CA LYS A 271 -8.60 6.88 -6.09
C LYS A 271 -7.59 7.24 -7.18
N GLY A 272 -6.33 7.48 -6.80
CA GLY A 272 -5.27 7.86 -7.74
C GLY A 272 -5.02 6.80 -8.82
N SER A 273 -5.10 5.49 -8.47
CA SER A 273 -4.92 4.41 -9.45
C SER A 273 -6.07 4.32 -10.46
N VAL A 274 -7.32 4.51 -10.03
CA VAL A 274 -8.49 4.57 -10.93
C VAL A 274 -8.40 5.79 -11.84
N ASP A 275 -8.07 6.98 -11.29
CA ASP A 275 -7.88 8.21 -12.08
C ASP A 275 -6.76 8.04 -13.12
N ALA A 276 -5.63 7.46 -12.74
CA ALA A 276 -4.52 7.18 -13.66
C ALA A 276 -4.92 6.21 -14.78
N ALA A 277 -5.60 5.11 -14.43
CA ALA A 277 -6.09 4.13 -15.40
C ALA A 277 -7.06 4.75 -16.41
N LEU A 278 -8.01 5.56 -15.95
CA LEU A 278 -8.98 6.25 -16.80
C LEU A 278 -8.32 7.27 -17.74
N LYS A 279 -7.35 8.05 -17.25
CA LYS A 279 -6.60 8.98 -18.09
C LYS A 279 -5.80 8.26 -19.17
N LEU A 280 -5.08 7.21 -18.79
CA LEU A 280 -4.30 6.41 -19.74
C LEU A 280 -5.19 5.71 -20.78
N ALA A 281 -6.38 5.21 -20.40
CA ALA A 281 -7.36 4.64 -21.31
C ALA A 281 -7.86 5.66 -22.37
N LYS A 282 -7.96 6.94 -21.98
CA LYS A 282 -8.31 8.04 -22.88
C LYS A 282 -7.14 8.54 -23.74
N GLY A 283 -5.93 7.98 -23.54
CA GLY A 283 -4.70 8.42 -24.21
C GLY A 283 -4.12 9.71 -23.64
N GLU A 284 -4.55 10.11 -22.45
CA GLU A 284 -4.01 11.25 -21.72
C GLU A 284 -2.67 10.89 -21.06
N LYS A 285 -1.83 11.90 -20.83
CA LYS A 285 -0.57 11.71 -20.11
C LYS A 285 -0.80 11.61 -18.62
N VAL A 286 -0.07 10.71 -17.98
CA VAL A 286 0.02 10.54 -16.53
C VAL A 286 1.50 10.52 -16.15
N GLU A 287 1.85 11.09 -15.01
CA GLU A 287 3.19 10.96 -14.44
C GLU A 287 3.50 9.47 -14.20
N ALA A 288 4.73 9.04 -14.51
CA ALA A 288 5.13 7.65 -14.32
C ALA A 288 5.02 7.21 -12.85
N LYS A 289 5.23 8.14 -11.92
CA LYS A 289 5.09 7.93 -10.47
C LYS A 289 4.17 8.99 -9.88
N VAL A 290 3.11 8.54 -9.23
CA VAL A 290 2.14 9.38 -8.52
C VAL A 290 2.23 9.03 -7.04
N TYR A 291 2.91 9.86 -6.27
CA TYR A 291 3.14 9.60 -4.85
C TYR A 291 2.05 10.23 -3.97
N ILE A 292 1.52 9.41 -3.07
CA ILE A 292 0.62 9.79 -1.98
C ILE A 292 1.46 9.80 -0.69
N PRO A 293 1.57 10.92 0.02
CA PRO A 293 2.47 11.04 1.17
C PRO A 293 2.18 10.02 2.28
N PHE A 294 3.22 9.56 2.94
CA PHE A 294 3.13 8.96 4.27
C PHE A 294 3.03 10.05 5.34
N GLU A 295 2.34 9.77 6.45
CA GLU A 295 2.22 10.69 7.58
C GLU A 295 2.48 9.95 8.90
N LEU A 296 3.39 10.46 9.74
CA LEU A 296 3.66 9.88 11.06
C LEU A 296 2.44 10.03 11.96
N VAL A 297 2.07 8.94 12.64
CA VAL A 297 0.97 8.90 13.61
C VAL A 297 1.51 8.45 14.98
N THR A 298 1.20 9.25 15.98
CA THR A 298 1.53 9.02 17.38
C THR A 298 0.29 9.30 18.24
N PRO A 299 0.26 8.96 19.52
CA PRO A 299 -0.87 9.29 20.40
C PRO A 299 -1.26 10.77 20.36
N ASP A 300 -0.30 11.69 20.16
CA ASP A 300 -0.57 13.14 20.14
C ASP A 300 -1.43 13.61 18.97
N ASN A 301 -1.40 12.88 17.83
CA ASN A 301 -2.15 13.26 16.63
C ASN A 301 -3.15 12.20 16.17
N LEU A 302 -3.32 11.11 16.92
CA LEU A 302 -4.22 9.98 16.64
C LEU A 302 -5.62 10.40 16.18
N SER A 303 -6.20 11.41 16.84
CA SER A 303 -7.56 11.87 16.54
C SER A 303 -7.79 12.32 15.10
N LYS A 304 -6.73 12.69 14.37
CA LYS A 304 -6.81 13.12 12.97
C LYS A 304 -6.98 11.97 11.99
N TYR A 305 -6.72 10.73 12.45
CA TYR A 305 -6.67 9.55 11.58
C TYR A 305 -7.79 8.54 11.84
N GLN A 306 -8.51 8.63 12.93
CA GLN A 306 -9.56 7.68 13.36
C GLN A 306 -10.65 7.37 12.31
N SER A 307 -10.78 8.17 11.27
CA SER A 307 -11.77 7.98 10.20
C SER A 307 -11.16 7.90 8.80
N LYS A 308 -9.84 7.73 8.68
CA LYS A 308 -9.16 7.85 7.37
C LYS A 308 -8.94 6.51 6.65
N ASN A 309 -8.67 5.40 7.35
CA ASN A 309 -8.47 4.05 6.77
C ASN A 309 -9.50 3.06 7.28
#